data_5c969d70e7682c5c4a77ad810e9d4d6f
#
_entry.id   5c969d70e7682c5c4a77ad810e9d4d6f
#
_cell.length_a   1.000
_cell.length_b   1.000
_cell.length_c   1.000
_cell.angle_alpha   90.00
_cell.angle_beta   90.00
_cell.angle_gamma   90.00
#
_symmetry.space_group_name_H-M   'P 1'
#
loop_
_entity.id
_entity.type
_entity.pdbx_description
1 polymer ?
#
loop_
_entity_poly.entity_id
_entity_poly.type
_entity_poly.pdbx_seq_one_letter_code
_entity_poly.pdbx_strand_id
1 'polypeptide(L)'
;MKPARAWWALGGLVLLLVWGGAVRAGAAEEARIEALFTQKIESSWFAPDFLAKVPAAQVAAIVKQLSGSLGAFEGVRPEGSDYVAVFERGEVPVSLSLDASGRIAGLFFKPPRPRLASLAEAKKRMEAWPGAKQLLVLKDGRPLVQLDPERRLAVGSAFKLSVLAAVLDAVENGALAWDRTVKLNEDQKSLPSGRLQDWPAGTPLTLADLVGRMMAESDNTAADHLIHLLGRERVEVYAYENVPLLTTRAAFVLKANPELRGRWLEAGRAERRRLVAEAESRPLPSLAELMAALPETEVEWFYSARELCELALRALDTPLSGINPGLARREAWKQVAFKGGSEPGVLNLTTALVDAAGSRYCVAATWNTADLDENAFYGLYGAVLERLARERP
;
A
#
# COMPACT_ATOMS: atom_id res chain seq x y z
N MET A 1 36.29 14.03 -11.28
CA MET A 1 35.56 14.58 -10.13
C MET A 1 34.41 15.45 -10.66
N LYS A 2 33.20 14.96 -10.65
CA LYS A 2 31.98 15.73 -10.94
C LYS A 2 31.19 15.84 -9.62
N PRO A 3 30.61 17.00 -9.27
CA PRO A 3 29.95 17.18 -8.01
C PRO A 3 28.62 16.44 -7.96
N ALA A 4 28.37 15.75 -6.84
CA ALA A 4 27.10 15.14 -6.50
C ALA A 4 26.02 16.21 -6.44
N ARG A 5 24.99 16.11 -7.26
CA ARG A 5 23.79 16.94 -7.15
C ARG A 5 22.95 16.38 -5.98
N ALA A 6 22.87 17.18 -4.94
CA ALA A 6 21.99 16.94 -3.82
C ALA A 6 20.53 17.04 -4.28
N TRP A 7 19.83 15.93 -4.28
CA TRP A 7 18.37 15.84 -4.47
C TRP A 7 17.70 15.77 -3.08
N TRP A 8 17.75 16.89 -2.38
CA TRP A 8 16.97 17.09 -1.17
C TRP A 8 16.06 18.30 -1.40
N ALA A 9 14.94 18.14 -2.04
CA ALA A 9 13.81 19.09 -1.95
C ALA A 9 12.62 18.58 -2.78
N LEU A 10 11.85 17.69 -2.23
CA LEU A 10 10.39 17.56 -2.36
C LEU A 10 9.93 16.56 -1.29
N GLY A 11 10.47 16.78 -0.09
CA GLY A 11 10.04 16.10 1.12
C GLY A 11 8.64 16.56 1.52
N GLY A 12 7.83 15.59 1.89
CA GLY A 12 6.46 15.78 2.32
C GLY A 12 6.28 16.92 3.32
N LEU A 13 5.33 17.76 3.04
CA LEU A 13 4.83 18.78 3.95
C LEU A 13 4.07 18.09 5.08
N VAL A 14 4.77 17.75 6.18
CA VAL A 14 4.14 17.29 7.42
C VAL A 14 3.54 18.51 8.11
N LEU A 15 2.24 18.71 8.01
CA LEU A 15 1.49 19.68 8.79
C LEU A 15 0.92 19.02 10.03
N LEU A 16 1.39 19.47 11.19
CA LEU A 16 0.88 19.10 12.50
C LEU A 16 -0.61 19.47 12.63
N LEU A 17 -1.46 18.45 12.76
CA LEU A 17 -2.87 18.59 13.08
C LEU A 17 -3.04 18.98 14.55
N VAL A 18 -3.62 20.14 14.79
CA VAL A 18 -4.31 20.44 16.07
C VAL A 18 -5.74 19.93 15.90
N TRP A 19 -6.07 18.84 16.60
CA TRP A 19 -7.40 18.22 16.59
C TRP A 19 -8.38 19.10 17.40
N GLY A 20 -9.33 19.70 16.70
CA GLY A 20 -10.59 20.22 17.26
C GLY A 20 -11.74 19.59 16.50
N GLY A 21 -12.70 19.04 17.24
CA GLY A 21 -13.89 18.28 16.92
C GLY A 21 -14.39 18.18 15.47
N ALA A 22 -14.94 17.02 15.12
CA ALA A 22 -15.57 16.74 13.84
C ALA A 22 -16.67 17.77 13.51
N VAL A 23 -16.35 18.75 12.67
CA VAL A 23 -17.29 19.66 12.05
C VAL A 23 -17.65 19.07 10.69
N ARG A 24 -18.97 18.94 10.40
CA ARG A 24 -19.46 18.61 9.04
C ARG A 24 -18.83 19.59 8.07
N ALA A 25 -18.35 19.08 6.93
CA ALA A 25 -17.92 19.87 5.78
C ALA A 25 -18.92 20.99 5.54
N GLY A 26 -18.49 22.25 5.57
CA GLY A 26 -19.35 23.42 5.48
C GLY A 26 -19.17 24.17 4.17
N ALA A 27 -20.20 24.91 3.75
CA ALA A 27 -20.18 25.73 2.54
C ALA A 27 -19.05 26.79 2.53
N ALA A 28 -18.58 27.20 3.70
CA ALA A 28 -17.49 28.17 3.82
C ALA A 28 -16.13 27.59 3.40
N GLU A 29 -15.86 26.34 3.76
CA GLU A 29 -14.65 25.62 3.37
C GLU A 29 -14.65 25.32 1.87
N GLU A 30 -15.79 24.88 1.30
CA GLU A 30 -15.93 24.65 -0.15
C GLU A 30 -15.65 25.93 -0.93
N ALA A 31 -16.28 27.05 -0.54
CA ALA A 31 -16.08 28.35 -1.18
C ALA A 31 -14.60 28.81 -1.06
N ARG A 32 -13.95 28.50 0.05
CA ARG A 32 -12.55 28.85 0.24
C ARG A 32 -11.61 28.02 -0.65
N ILE A 33 -11.88 26.71 -0.81
CA ILE A 33 -11.13 25.86 -1.73
C ILE A 33 -11.36 26.32 -3.18
N GLU A 34 -12.59 26.62 -3.55
CA GLU A 34 -12.90 27.16 -4.90
C GLU A 34 -12.11 28.44 -5.16
N ALA A 35 -12.08 29.36 -4.19
CA ALA A 35 -11.33 30.60 -4.32
C ALA A 35 -9.82 30.40 -4.51
N LEU A 36 -9.22 29.36 -3.88
CA LEU A 36 -7.79 29.02 -4.09
C LEU A 36 -7.45 28.73 -5.56
N PHE A 37 -8.39 28.16 -6.33
CA PHE A 37 -8.16 27.78 -7.73
C PHE A 37 -8.72 28.78 -8.75
N THR A 38 -9.60 29.70 -8.33
CA THR A 38 -10.30 30.64 -9.23
C THR A 38 -9.90 32.09 -9.06
N GLN A 39 -9.25 32.44 -7.93
CA GLN A 39 -8.91 33.82 -7.59
C GLN A 39 -7.41 33.99 -7.29
N LYS A 40 -6.96 35.24 -7.22
CA LYS A 40 -5.60 35.54 -6.77
C LYS A 40 -5.49 35.33 -5.27
N ILE A 41 -4.59 34.42 -4.87
CA ILE A 41 -4.36 34.10 -3.46
C ILE A 41 -3.73 35.30 -2.74
N GLU A 42 -4.35 35.71 -1.61
CA GLU A 42 -3.91 36.82 -0.78
C GLU A 42 -3.54 36.33 0.63
N SER A 43 -2.55 36.97 1.26
CA SER A 43 -2.12 36.62 2.62
C SER A 43 -3.22 36.80 3.65
N SER A 44 -4.18 37.70 3.41
CA SER A 44 -5.34 37.92 4.27
C SER A 44 -6.26 36.72 4.43
N TRP A 45 -6.17 35.74 3.54
CA TRP A 45 -6.97 34.50 3.61
C TRP A 45 -6.50 33.52 4.66
N PHE A 46 -5.30 33.70 5.20
CA PHE A 46 -4.65 32.74 6.09
C PHE A 46 -4.51 33.27 7.49
N ALA A 47 -4.60 32.37 8.47
CA ALA A 47 -4.31 32.69 9.87
C ALA A 47 -2.80 33.00 10.05
N PRO A 48 -2.42 33.91 10.99
CA PRO A 48 -1.02 34.25 11.23
C PRO A 48 -0.12 33.06 11.52
N ASP A 49 -0.62 32.11 12.33
CA ASP A 49 0.13 30.89 12.69
C ASP A 49 0.35 29.94 11.50
N PHE A 50 -0.55 29.96 10.52
CA PHE A 50 -0.36 29.25 9.25
C PHE A 50 0.73 29.94 8.41
N LEU A 51 0.65 31.27 8.26
CA LEU A 51 1.62 32.03 7.45
C LEU A 51 3.03 31.99 8.04
N ALA A 52 3.17 31.85 9.34
CA ALA A 52 4.47 31.68 10.00
C ALA A 52 5.18 30.39 9.56
N LYS A 53 4.42 29.37 9.09
CA LYS A 53 4.94 28.08 8.63
C LYS A 53 4.95 27.95 7.12
N VAL A 54 3.92 28.46 6.45
CA VAL A 54 3.68 28.31 5.00
C VAL A 54 3.30 29.67 4.41
N PRO A 55 4.22 30.35 3.72
CA PRO A 55 3.93 31.61 3.05
C PRO A 55 2.83 31.46 1.99
N ALA A 56 1.97 32.48 1.82
CA ALA A 56 0.91 32.49 0.80
C ALA A 56 1.44 32.25 -0.64
N ALA A 57 2.65 32.74 -0.93
CA ALA A 57 3.33 32.51 -2.21
C ALA A 57 3.62 31.02 -2.47
N GLN A 58 3.93 30.24 -1.45
CA GLN A 58 4.14 28.81 -1.57
C GLN A 58 2.83 28.08 -1.87
N VAL A 59 1.73 28.46 -1.22
CA VAL A 59 0.39 27.92 -1.55
C VAL A 59 0.04 28.24 -3.00
N ALA A 60 0.26 29.47 -3.45
CA ALA A 60 0.02 29.89 -4.83
C ALA A 60 0.85 29.08 -5.84
N ALA A 61 2.10 28.78 -5.52
CA ALA A 61 2.96 27.94 -6.38
C ALA A 61 2.41 26.50 -6.49
N ILE A 62 1.97 25.90 -5.39
CA ILE A 62 1.35 24.57 -5.38
C ILE A 62 0.06 24.55 -6.21
N VAL A 63 -0.83 25.52 -5.99
CA VAL A 63 -2.08 25.67 -6.74
C VAL A 63 -1.82 25.82 -8.25
N LYS A 64 -0.84 26.63 -8.63
CA LYS A 64 -0.42 26.80 -10.03
C LYS A 64 0.10 25.50 -10.63
N GLN A 65 0.91 24.73 -9.88
CA GLN A 65 1.43 23.43 -10.31
C GLN A 65 0.30 22.42 -10.50
N LEU A 66 -0.65 22.33 -9.56
CA LEU A 66 -1.81 21.45 -9.65
C LEU A 66 -2.67 21.78 -10.87
N SER A 67 -3.03 23.04 -11.06
CA SER A 67 -3.79 23.50 -12.24
C SER A 67 -3.06 23.24 -13.55
N GLY A 68 -1.74 23.47 -13.59
CA GLY A 68 -0.92 23.18 -14.77
C GLY A 68 -0.88 21.70 -15.14
N SER A 69 -0.83 20.81 -14.15
CA SER A 69 -0.77 19.36 -14.36
C SER A 69 -2.14 18.74 -14.63
N LEU A 70 -3.20 19.24 -13.98
CA LEU A 70 -4.53 18.62 -14.01
C LEU A 70 -5.53 19.30 -14.94
N GLY A 71 -5.19 20.44 -15.53
CA GLY A 71 -6.05 21.20 -16.43
C GLY A 71 -6.99 22.15 -15.73
N ALA A 72 -8.09 22.51 -16.39
CA ALA A 72 -9.07 23.45 -15.88
C ALA A 72 -9.70 22.92 -14.57
N PHE A 73 -9.86 23.82 -13.59
CA PHE A 73 -10.62 23.53 -12.37
C PHE A 73 -12.11 23.48 -12.71
N GLU A 74 -12.79 22.41 -12.27
CA GLU A 74 -14.22 22.16 -12.56
C GLU A 74 -15.12 22.39 -11.34
N GLY A 75 -14.59 22.35 -10.10
CA GLY A 75 -15.38 22.55 -8.89
C GLY A 75 -14.82 21.85 -7.66
N VAL A 76 -15.59 21.91 -6.57
CA VAL A 76 -15.30 21.24 -5.28
C VAL A 76 -16.48 20.34 -4.93
N ARG A 77 -16.19 19.21 -4.31
CA ARG A 77 -17.22 18.35 -3.68
C ARG A 77 -16.75 17.86 -2.32
N PRO A 78 -17.67 17.64 -1.36
CA PRO A 78 -17.31 17.03 -0.09
C PRO A 78 -16.95 15.55 -0.26
N GLU A 79 -16.02 15.04 0.58
CA GLU A 79 -15.64 13.64 0.67
C GLU A 79 -15.34 13.25 2.13
N GLY A 80 -16.33 12.73 2.85
CA GLY A 80 -16.23 12.46 4.29
C GLY A 80 -16.06 13.73 5.09
N SER A 81 -14.94 13.87 5.83
CA SER A 81 -14.54 15.07 6.55
C SER A 81 -13.69 16.03 5.71
N ASP A 82 -13.31 15.64 4.52
CA ASP A 82 -12.45 16.37 3.59
C ASP A 82 -13.24 16.87 2.37
N TYR A 83 -12.53 17.44 1.42
CA TYR A 83 -13.04 17.91 0.14
C TYR A 83 -12.24 17.33 -1.01
N VAL A 84 -12.78 17.41 -2.21
CA VAL A 84 -12.08 17.08 -3.45
C VAL A 84 -12.19 18.24 -4.41
N ALA A 85 -11.05 18.83 -4.76
CA ALA A 85 -10.94 19.75 -5.89
C ALA A 85 -10.91 18.96 -7.19
N VAL A 86 -11.89 19.20 -8.06
CA VAL A 86 -12.10 18.47 -9.33
C VAL A 86 -11.51 19.29 -10.48
N PHE A 87 -10.74 18.63 -11.34
CA PHE A 87 -10.11 19.20 -12.52
C PHE A 87 -10.44 18.36 -13.76
N GLU A 88 -10.22 18.91 -14.92
CA GLU A 88 -10.40 18.25 -16.22
C GLU A 88 -9.71 16.87 -16.29
N ARG A 89 -8.46 16.75 -15.79
CA ARG A 89 -7.63 15.55 -15.89
C ARG A 89 -7.41 14.81 -14.59
N GLY A 90 -8.03 15.24 -13.47
CA GLY A 90 -7.84 14.59 -12.19
C GLY A 90 -8.61 15.22 -11.05
N GLU A 91 -8.37 14.71 -9.84
CA GLU A 91 -8.97 15.16 -8.60
C GLU A 91 -7.87 15.30 -7.54
N VAL A 92 -8.00 16.30 -6.67
CA VAL A 92 -7.08 16.50 -5.55
C VAL A 92 -7.89 16.49 -4.26
N PRO A 93 -7.72 15.47 -3.39
CA PRO A 93 -8.33 15.53 -2.07
C PRO A 93 -7.66 16.63 -1.23
N VAL A 94 -8.48 17.43 -0.56
CA VAL A 94 -8.06 18.63 0.19
C VAL A 94 -8.62 18.56 1.60
N SER A 95 -7.75 18.61 2.59
CA SER A 95 -8.14 18.84 3.98
C SER A 95 -7.99 20.34 4.27
N LEU A 96 -9.06 20.98 4.71
CA LEU A 96 -9.09 22.40 5.04
C LEU A 96 -9.71 22.62 6.42
N SER A 97 -9.14 23.52 7.19
CA SER A 97 -9.76 24.05 8.40
C SER A 97 -9.68 25.57 8.44
N LEU A 98 -10.78 26.20 8.89
CA LEU A 98 -10.88 27.64 9.04
C LEU A 98 -10.82 28.00 10.54
N ASP A 99 -10.26 29.18 10.87
CA ASP A 99 -10.36 29.77 12.20
C ASP A 99 -11.73 30.45 12.39
N ALA A 100 -12.00 30.97 13.60
CA ALA A 100 -13.24 31.64 13.93
C ALA A 100 -13.51 32.90 13.07
N SER A 101 -12.50 33.44 12.40
CA SER A 101 -12.60 34.59 11.48
C SER A 101 -12.74 34.16 10.01
N GLY A 102 -12.89 32.86 9.72
CA GLY A 102 -13.01 32.33 8.36
C GLY A 102 -11.68 32.31 7.57
N ARG A 103 -10.53 32.40 8.26
CA ARG A 103 -9.21 32.31 7.63
C ARG A 103 -8.68 30.88 7.68
N ILE A 104 -7.90 30.51 6.69
CA ILE A 104 -7.27 29.18 6.59
C ILE A 104 -6.29 29.00 7.75
N ALA A 105 -6.61 28.10 8.67
CA ALA A 105 -5.78 27.69 9.78
C ALA A 105 -5.02 26.37 9.50
N GLY A 106 -5.56 25.54 8.59
CA GLY A 106 -4.93 24.33 8.09
C GLY A 106 -5.30 24.08 6.62
N LEU A 107 -4.33 23.66 5.82
CA LEU A 107 -4.52 23.33 4.41
C LEU A 107 -3.56 22.22 4.03
N PHE A 108 -4.09 21.12 3.46
CA PHE A 108 -3.31 20.03 2.96
C PHE A 108 -3.88 19.49 1.65
N PHE A 109 -3.07 19.51 0.60
CA PHE A 109 -3.36 18.86 -0.67
C PHE A 109 -2.78 17.47 -0.64
N LYS A 110 -3.65 16.45 -0.72
CA LYS A 110 -3.22 15.05 -0.84
C LYS A 110 -2.75 14.78 -2.28
N PRO A 111 -2.04 13.67 -2.53
CA PRO A 111 -1.61 13.31 -3.88
C PRO A 111 -2.77 13.34 -4.87
N PRO A 112 -2.58 13.94 -6.06
CA PRO A 112 -3.59 13.98 -7.10
C PRO A 112 -4.02 12.58 -7.53
N ARG A 113 -5.33 12.40 -7.74
CA ARG A 113 -5.92 11.20 -8.32
C ARG A 113 -6.20 11.49 -9.80
N PRO A 114 -5.48 10.88 -10.76
CA PRO A 114 -5.75 11.10 -12.17
C PRO A 114 -7.15 10.60 -12.51
N ARG A 115 -7.89 11.37 -13.32
CA ARG A 115 -9.17 10.94 -13.86
C ARG A 115 -8.91 10.01 -15.05
N LEU A 116 -9.54 8.85 -15.04
CA LEU A 116 -9.46 7.91 -16.15
C LEU A 116 -10.73 7.98 -16.99
N ALA A 117 -10.58 8.19 -18.28
CA ALA A 117 -11.69 8.07 -19.22
C ALA A 117 -12.14 6.61 -19.38
N SER A 118 -11.19 5.65 -19.21
CA SER A 118 -11.48 4.23 -19.26
C SER A 118 -10.41 3.42 -18.50
N LEU A 119 -10.70 2.17 -18.17
CA LEU A 119 -9.69 1.24 -17.62
C LEU A 119 -8.56 0.96 -18.63
N ALA A 120 -8.85 1.00 -19.94
CA ALA A 120 -7.84 0.85 -20.98
C ALA A 120 -6.80 1.99 -20.94
N GLU A 121 -7.20 3.18 -20.52
CA GLU A 121 -6.28 4.30 -20.32
C GLU A 121 -5.31 4.03 -19.15
N ALA A 122 -5.76 3.38 -18.07
CA ALA A 122 -4.86 2.99 -16.99
C ALA A 122 -3.74 2.07 -17.48
N LYS A 123 -4.10 1.07 -18.29
CA LYS A 123 -3.13 0.20 -18.96
C LYS A 123 -2.13 1.00 -19.79
N LYS A 124 -2.61 1.88 -20.69
CA LYS A 124 -1.77 2.68 -21.56
C LYS A 124 -0.81 3.59 -20.77
N ARG A 125 -1.27 4.20 -19.68
CA ARG A 125 -0.43 5.02 -18.81
C ARG A 125 0.66 4.19 -18.14
N MET A 126 0.29 3.02 -17.60
CA MET A 126 1.24 2.12 -16.94
C MET A 126 2.25 1.52 -17.94
N GLU A 127 1.84 1.21 -19.17
CA GLU A 127 2.73 0.72 -20.24
C GLU A 127 3.89 1.69 -20.54
N ALA A 128 3.64 2.99 -20.42
CA ALA A 128 4.66 4.01 -20.66
C ALA A 128 5.71 4.15 -19.56
N TRP A 129 5.50 3.54 -18.39
CA TRP A 129 6.46 3.60 -17.29
C TRP A 129 7.68 2.71 -17.54
N PRO A 130 8.86 3.05 -17.00
CA PRO A 130 10.05 2.19 -17.11
C PRO A 130 9.91 0.91 -16.26
N GLY A 131 10.79 -0.04 -16.46
CA GLY A 131 10.89 -1.25 -15.64
C GLY A 131 9.81 -2.30 -15.92
N ALA A 132 9.74 -3.28 -15.05
CA ALA A 132 8.79 -4.39 -15.14
C ALA A 132 7.49 -4.05 -14.40
N LYS A 133 6.34 -4.32 -15.02
CA LYS A 133 5.03 -3.96 -14.49
C LYS A 133 3.97 -4.97 -14.88
N GLN A 134 2.93 -5.03 -14.08
CA GLN A 134 1.73 -5.82 -14.36
C GLN A 134 0.49 -5.11 -13.81
N LEU A 135 -0.63 -5.32 -14.46
CA LEU A 135 -1.94 -4.84 -14.05
C LEU A 135 -3.01 -5.87 -14.42
N LEU A 136 -3.88 -6.18 -13.46
CA LEU A 136 -5.07 -6.98 -13.72
C LEU A 136 -6.25 -6.35 -12.98
N VAL A 137 -7.34 -6.13 -13.71
CA VAL A 137 -8.64 -5.75 -13.15
C VAL A 137 -9.65 -6.80 -13.55
N LEU A 138 -10.23 -7.46 -12.57
CA LEU A 138 -11.27 -8.49 -12.75
C LEU A 138 -12.62 -8.00 -12.26
N LYS A 139 -13.69 -8.46 -12.92
CA LYS A 139 -15.07 -8.45 -12.41
C LYS A 139 -15.66 -9.84 -12.62
N ASP A 140 -16.11 -10.48 -11.54
CA ASP A 140 -16.72 -11.82 -11.54
C ASP A 140 -15.87 -12.84 -12.32
N GLY A 141 -14.54 -12.82 -12.09
CA GLY A 141 -13.55 -13.67 -12.75
C GLY A 141 -13.18 -13.27 -14.17
N ARG A 142 -13.85 -12.29 -14.78
CA ARG A 142 -13.58 -11.83 -16.15
C ARG A 142 -12.65 -10.62 -16.16
N PRO A 143 -11.61 -10.62 -17.01
CA PRO A 143 -10.72 -9.46 -17.10
C PRO A 143 -11.43 -8.27 -17.77
N LEU A 144 -11.41 -7.11 -17.11
CA LEU A 144 -11.81 -5.82 -17.68
C LEU A 144 -10.62 -5.12 -18.35
N VAL A 145 -9.43 -5.24 -17.75
CA VAL A 145 -8.17 -4.77 -18.32
C VAL A 145 -7.02 -5.62 -17.78
N GLN A 146 -6.00 -5.82 -18.61
CA GLN A 146 -4.81 -6.60 -18.24
C GLN A 146 -3.56 -6.11 -18.95
N LEU A 147 -2.44 -6.13 -18.24
CA LEU A 147 -1.07 -5.90 -18.71
C LEU A 147 -0.18 -6.93 -18.04
N ASP A 148 0.40 -7.85 -18.81
CA ASP A 148 1.29 -8.92 -18.36
C ASP A 148 0.79 -9.67 -17.09
N PRO A 149 -0.49 -10.08 -17.01
CA PRO A 149 -1.11 -10.54 -15.77
C PRO A 149 -0.53 -11.88 -15.26
N GLU A 150 0.15 -12.64 -16.11
CA GLU A 150 0.77 -13.94 -15.79
C GLU A 150 2.27 -13.80 -15.45
N ARG A 151 2.87 -12.65 -15.72
CA ARG A 151 4.28 -12.41 -15.41
C ARG A 151 4.45 -12.32 -13.90
N ARG A 152 5.35 -13.10 -13.32
CA ARG A 152 5.68 -13.02 -11.90
C ARG A 152 6.69 -11.90 -11.65
N LEU A 153 6.37 -11.00 -10.74
CA LEU A 153 7.21 -9.89 -10.31
C LEU A 153 7.39 -9.96 -8.79
N ALA A 154 8.43 -9.33 -8.29
CA ALA A 154 8.64 -9.12 -6.86
C ALA A 154 7.49 -8.29 -6.29
N VAL A 155 6.89 -8.74 -5.19
CA VAL A 155 5.67 -8.13 -4.63
C VAL A 155 5.80 -7.71 -3.17
N GLY A 156 6.98 -7.94 -2.56
CA GLY A 156 7.20 -7.65 -1.15
C GLY A 156 6.11 -8.25 -0.27
N SER A 157 5.63 -7.51 0.69
CA SER A 157 4.64 -7.98 1.68
C SER A 157 3.29 -8.46 1.12
N ALA A 158 3.02 -8.35 -0.19
CA ALA A 158 1.78 -8.91 -0.74
C ALA A 158 1.75 -10.45 -0.69
N PHE A 159 2.91 -11.11 -0.53
CA PHE A 159 3.01 -12.57 -0.30
C PHE A 159 2.21 -13.02 0.94
N LYS A 160 1.95 -12.13 1.90
CA LYS A 160 1.16 -12.41 3.11
C LYS A 160 -0.28 -12.85 2.81
N LEU A 161 -0.75 -12.59 1.59
CA LEU A 161 -2.01 -13.18 1.10
C LEU A 161 -1.96 -14.71 1.06
N SER A 162 -0.81 -15.32 0.73
CA SER A 162 -0.63 -16.79 0.78
C SER A 162 -0.67 -17.31 2.21
N VAL A 163 -0.08 -16.58 3.16
CA VAL A 163 -0.14 -16.92 4.58
C VAL A 163 -1.59 -16.86 5.08
N LEU A 164 -2.33 -15.81 4.70
CA LEU A 164 -3.75 -15.68 5.05
C LEU A 164 -4.58 -16.82 4.45
N ALA A 165 -4.36 -17.19 3.18
CA ALA A 165 -5.08 -18.29 2.53
C ALA A 165 -4.87 -19.62 3.28
N ALA A 166 -3.65 -19.89 3.73
CA ALA A 166 -3.35 -21.09 4.54
C ALA A 166 -3.99 -21.04 5.95
N VAL A 167 -4.08 -19.85 6.57
CA VAL A 167 -4.79 -19.67 7.84
C VAL A 167 -6.28 -19.95 7.65
N LEU A 168 -6.90 -19.37 6.60
CA LEU A 168 -8.32 -19.57 6.32
C LEU A 168 -8.64 -21.05 6.10
N ASP A 169 -7.80 -21.76 5.36
CA ASP A 169 -7.94 -23.20 5.14
C ASP A 169 -7.84 -23.99 6.48
N ALA A 170 -6.88 -23.63 7.34
CA ALA A 170 -6.72 -24.27 8.65
C ALA A 170 -7.89 -24.00 9.61
N VAL A 171 -8.53 -22.85 9.50
CA VAL A 171 -9.72 -22.52 10.29
C VAL A 171 -10.97 -23.20 9.72
N GLU A 172 -11.16 -23.20 8.42
CA GLU A 172 -12.29 -23.85 7.73
C GLU A 172 -12.34 -25.36 8.00
N ASN A 173 -11.18 -26.02 8.01
CA ASN A 173 -11.10 -27.47 8.29
C ASN A 173 -11.02 -27.82 9.79
N GLY A 174 -11.12 -26.82 10.68
CA GLY A 174 -11.13 -27.01 12.13
C GLY A 174 -9.75 -27.31 12.77
N ALA A 175 -8.66 -27.21 12.02
CA ALA A 175 -7.30 -27.41 12.56
C ALA A 175 -6.85 -26.25 13.46
N LEU A 176 -7.37 -25.04 13.22
CA LEU A 176 -7.15 -23.85 14.03
C LEU A 176 -8.48 -23.16 14.34
N ALA A 177 -8.50 -22.36 15.41
CA ALA A 177 -9.61 -21.48 15.77
C ALA A 177 -9.11 -20.05 15.93
N TRP A 178 -9.96 -19.05 15.67
CA TRP A 178 -9.57 -17.64 15.72
C TRP A 178 -9.08 -17.17 17.09
N ASP A 179 -9.57 -17.78 18.17
CA ASP A 179 -9.19 -17.53 19.55
C ASP A 179 -7.97 -18.34 20.01
N ARG A 180 -7.41 -19.18 19.15
CA ARG A 180 -6.19 -19.94 19.42
C ARG A 180 -5.09 -19.00 19.88
N THR A 181 -4.60 -19.19 21.11
CA THR A 181 -3.50 -18.40 21.66
C THR A 181 -2.15 -18.90 21.15
N VAL A 182 -1.33 -17.97 20.67
CA VAL A 182 0.06 -18.15 20.26
C VAL A 182 0.92 -17.22 21.11
N LYS A 183 2.04 -17.71 21.62
CA LYS A 183 3.01 -16.88 22.35
C LYS A 183 4.08 -16.36 21.41
N LEU A 184 4.41 -15.07 21.52
CA LEU A 184 5.55 -14.51 20.76
C LEU A 184 6.83 -15.27 21.14
N ASN A 185 7.56 -15.71 20.10
CA ASN A 185 8.85 -16.38 20.23
C ASN A 185 9.95 -15.44 19.72
N GLU A 186 11.00 -15.26 20.51
CA GLU A 186 12.12 -14.38 20.16
C GLU A 186 12.78 -14.78 18.82
N ASP A 187 12.96 -16.09 18.60
CA ASP A 187 13.61 -16.63 17.41
C ASP A 187 12.77 -16.48 16.14
N GLN A 188 11.47 -16.15 16.29
CA GLN A 188 10.55 -15.91 15.16
C GLN A 188 10.28 -14.43 14.91
N LYS A 189 10.90 -13.54 15.67
CA LYS A 189 10.83 -12.09 15.40
C LYS A 189 11.57 -11.73 14.14
N SER A 190 11.07 -10.70 13.47
CA SER A 190 11.62 -10.17 12.22
C SER A 190 11.88 -8.66 12.34
N LEU A 191 12.43 -8.05 11.30
CA LEU A 191 12.55 -6.59 11.21
C LEU A 191 11.19 -5.95 10.85
N PRO A 192 10.96 -4.67 11.15
CA PRO A 192 9.76 -3.97 10.70
C PRO A 192 9.55 -4.11 9.16
N SER A 193 8.29 -4.08 8.71
CA SER A 193 7.08 -3.43 9.21
C SER A 193 6.38 -4.15 10.38
N GLY A 194 5.47 -3.41 11.03
CA GLY A 194 4.74 -3.86 12.21
C GLY A 194 5.41 -3.41 13.51
N ARG A 195 4.97 -3.96 14.63
CA ARG A 195 5.42 -3.59 15.99
C ARG A 195 5.68 -4.78 16.90
N LEU A 196 5.32 -5.99 16.51
CA LEU A 196 5.44 -7.16 17.40
C LEU A 196 6.89 -7.52 17.74
N GLN A 197 7.85 -7.11 16.91
CA GLN A 197 9.29 -7.28 17.20
C GLN A 197 9.71 -6.58 18.49
N ASP A 198 9.01 -5.50 18.87
CA ASP A 198 9.32 -4.70 20.07
C ASP A 198 8.62 -5.22 21.33
N TRP A 199 7.71 -6.19 21.18
CA TRP A 199 6.95 -6.74 22.31
C TRP A 199 7.74 -7.84 23.03
N PRO A 200 7.55 -8.02 24.36
CA PRO A 200 8.24 -9.07 25.11
C PRO A 200 7.96 -10.47 24.55
N ALA A 201 8.98 -11.33 24.48
CA ALA A 201 8.78 -12.75 24.22
C ALA A 201 7.85 -13.36 25.26
N GLY A 202 7.06 -14.35 24.87
CA GLY A 202 6.03 -14.96 25.71
C GLY A 202 4.70 -14.21 25.74
N THR A 203 4.60 -12.98 25.16
CA THR A 203 3.32 -12.26 25.07
C THR A 203 2.28 -13.12 24.34
N PRO A 204 1.11 -13.39 24.95
CA PRO A 204 0.06 -14.15 24.31
C PRO A 204 -0.73 -13.27 23.31
N LEU A 205 -0.98 -13.80 22.14
CA LEU A 205 -1.79 -13.22 21.08
C LEU A 205 -2.74 -14.26 20.53
N THR A 206 -3.93 -13.88 20.12
CA THR A 206 -4.82 -14.79 19.41
C THR A 206 -4.41 -14.94 17.95
N LEU A 207 -4.88 -15.99 17.28
CA LEU A 207 -4.73 -16.15 15.84
C LEU A 207 -5.30 -14.93 15.11
N ALA A 208 -6.47 -14.42 15.56
CA ALA A 208 -7.09 -13.23 15.01
C ALA A 208 -6.22 -11.98 15.17
N ASP A 209 -5.54 -11.79 16.31
CA ASP A 209 -4.62 -10.68 16.53
C ASP A 209 -3.43 -10.74 15.56
N LEU A 210 -2.83 -11.92 15.39
CA LEU A 210 -1.71 -12.09 14.44
C LEU A 210 -2.14 -11.80 13.01
N VAL A 211 -3.26 -12.37 12.56
CA VAL A 211 -3.79 -12.14 11.20
C VAL A 211 -4.15 -10.66 11.01
N GLY A 212 -4.84 -10.04 11.98
CA GLY A 212 -5.21 -8.63 11.92
C GLY A 212 -3.98 -7.72 11.76
N ARG A 213 -2.92 -7.94 12.53
CA ARG A 213 -1.66 -7.19 12.43
C ARG A 213 -0.92 -7.46 11.13
N MET A 214 -0.83 -8.72 10.71
CA MET A 214 -0.23 -9.09 9.43
C MET A 214 -0.90 -8.37 8.27
N MET A 215 -2.22 -8.30 8.26
CA MET A 215 -2.97 -7.68 7.15
C MET A 215 -3.02 -6.15 7.26
N ALA A 216 -3.31 -5.58 8.43
CA ALA A 216 -3.52 -4.15 8.60
C ALA A 216 -2.22 -3.34 8.66
N GLU A 217 -1.24 -3.81 9.46
CA GLU A 217 0.03 -3.14 9.69
C GLU A 217 1.17 -3.73 8.85
N SER A 218 0.86 -4.79 8.08
CA SER A 218 1.89 -5.58 7.37
C SER A 218 2.96 -6.17 8.30
N ASP A 219 2.61 -6.48 9.56
CA ASP A 219 3.55 -6.94 10.58
C ASP A 219 4.30 -8.20 10.14
N ASN A 220 5.64 -8.09 10.06
CA ASN A 220 6.52 -9.16 9.61
C ASN A 220 6.64 -10.27 10.65
N THR A 221 6.75 -9.87 11.92
CA THR A 221 6.81 -10.82 13.03
C THR A 221 5.52 -11.66 13.13
N ALA A 222 4.36 -11.03 12.91
CA ALA A 222 3.08 -11.75 12.82
C ALA A 222 3.08 -12.78 11.67
N ALA A 223 3.55 -12.38 10.49
CA ALA A 223 3.62 -13.28 9.33
C ALA A 223 4.51 -14.50 9.61
N ASP A 224 5.69 -14.27 10.17
CA ASP A 224 6.65 -15.35 10.47
C ASP A 224 6.09 -16.30 11.53
N HIS A 225 5.44 -15.78 12.59
CA HIS A 225 4.74 -16.62 13.59
C HIS A 225 3.64 -17.47 12.97
N LEU A 226 2.87 -16.92 12.02
CA LEU A 226 1.82 -17.68 11.32
C LEU A 226 2.41 -18.76 10.41
N ILE A 227 3.51 -18.49 9.70
CA ILE A 227 4.22 -19.49 8.90
C ILE A 227 4.72 -20.65 9.77
N HIS A 228 5.32 -20.34 10.94
CA HIS A 228 5.78 -21.37 11.86
C HIS A 228 4.64 -22.14 12.53
N LEU A 229 3.54 -21.46 12.89
CA LEU A 229 2.36 -22.11 13.48
C LEU A 229 1.70 -23.11 12.53
N LEU A 230 1.56 -22.74 11.27
CA LEU A 230 0.94 -23.59 10.24
C LEU A 230 1.87 -24.71 9.77
N GLY A 231 3.18 -24.47 9.80
CA GLY A 231 4.18 -25.22 9.04
C GLY A 231 4.30 -24.68 7.62
N ARG A 232 5.54 -24.43 7.18
CA ARG A 232 5.90 -23.83 5.89
C ARG A 232 5.21 -24.51 4.69
N GLU A 233 5.20 -25.83 4.69
CA GLU A 233 4.66 -26.65 3.59
C GLU A 233 3.17 -26.41 3.36
N ARG A 234 2.39 -26.10 4.41
CA ARG A 234 0.98 -25.77 4.27
C ARG A 234 0.79 -24.39 3.62
N VAL A 235 1.67 -23.44 3.93
CA VAL A 235 1.63 -22.12 3.27
C VAL A 235 2.09 -22.22 1.82
N GLU A 236 3.06 -23.08 1.52
CA GLU A 236 3.58 -23.34 0.17
C GLU A 236 2.51 -23.84 -0.82
N VAL A 237 1.41 -24.43 -0.34
CA VAL A 237 0.25 -24.79 -1.19
C VAL A 237 -0.32 -23.55 -1.89
N TYR A 238 -0.23 -22.38 -1.26
CA TYR A 238 -0.73 -21.09 -1.75
C TYR A 238 0.39 -20.17 -2.24
N ALA A 239 1.64 -20.63 -2.20
CA ALA A 239 2.80 -19.80 -2.54
C ALA A 239 3.27 -19.93 -3.99
N TYR A 240 2.59 -20.79 -4.78
CA TYR A 240 2.90 -21.07 -6.19
C TYR A 240 4.36 -21.50 -6.38
N GLU A 241 5.18 -20.70 -7.08
CA GLU A 241 6.60 -21.01 -7.32
C GLU A 241 7.54 -20.58 -6.18
N ASN A 242 7.03 -19.90 -5.13
CA ASN A 242 7.84 -19.46 -4.01
C ASN A 242 8.11 -20.61 -3.03
N VAL A 243 8.83 -21.65 -3.50
CA VAL A 243 9.15 -22.88 -2.75
C VAL A 243 10.65 -23.14 -2.76
N PRO A 244 11.31 -23.17 -1.58
CA PRO A 244 10.73 -22.97 -0.24
C PRO A 244 10.31 -21.52 -0.01
N LEU A 245 9.18 -21.35 0.68
CA LEU A 245 8.70 -20.02 1.06
C LEU A 245 9.65 -19.40 2.08
N LEU A 246 10.10 -18.19 1.83
CA LEU A 246 10.89 -17.42 2.80
C LEU A 246 9.98 -16.87 3.91
N THR A 247 10.43 -16.97 5.17
CA THR A 247 9.98 -16.03 6.22
C THR A 247 10.56 -14.66 5.95
N THR A 248 9.98 -13.62 6.53
CA THR A 248 10.54 -12.26 6.40
C THR A 248 11.92 -12.18 7.05
N ARG A 249 12.12 -12.88 8.17
CA ARG A 249 13.42 -13.03 8.83
C ARG A 249 14.47 -13.61 7.88
N ALA A 250 14.16 -14.76 7.24
CA ALA A 250 15.08 -15.40 6.31
C ALA A 250 15.41 -14.49 5.11
N ALA A 251 14.41 -13.81 4.56
CA ALA A 251 14.60 -12.87 3.44
C ALA A 251 15.57 -11.74 3.81
N PHE A 252 15.40 -11.11 4.96
CA PHE A 252 16.28 -10.02 5.40
C PHE A 252 17.70 -10.48 5.67
N VAL A 253 17.89 -11.66 6.27
CA VAL A 253 19.22 -12.24 6.48
C VAL A 253 19.90 -12.56 5.15
N LEU A 254 19.16 -13.13 4.18
CA LEU A 254 19.69 -13.42 2.85
C LEU A 254 20.08 -12.12 2.11
N LYS A 255 19.23 -11.11 2.14
CA LYS A 255 19.49 -9.80 1.49
C LYS A 255 20.75 -9.14 2.06
N ALA A 256 20.89 -9.12 3.37
CA ALA A 256 21.99 -8.44 4.04
C ALA A 256 23.33 -9.23 4.03
N ASN A 257 23.30 -10.53 3.65
CA ASN A 257 24.48 -11.38 3.64
C ASN A 257 24.87 -11.77 2.19
N PRO A 258 25.84 -11.12 1.54
CA PRO A 258 26.20 -11.38 0.15
C PRO A 258 26.62 -12.82 -0.14
N GLU A 259 27.35 -13.48 0.77
CA GLU A 259 27.77 -14.87 0.61
C GLU A 259 26.56 -15.82 0.63
N LEU A 260 25.70 -15.69 1.63
CA LEU A 260 24.52 -16.54 1.76
C LEU A 260 23.53 -16.29 0.60
N ARG A 261 23.40 -15.04 0.18
CA ARG A 261 22.60 -14.65 -1.00
C ARG A 261 23.13 -15.30 -2.28
N GLY A 262 24.45 -15.23 -2.52
CA GLY A 262 25.08 -15.88 -3.68
C GLY A 262 24.76 -17.39 -3.73
N ARG A 263 24.94 -18.09 -2.60
CA ARG A 263 24.56 -19.49 -2.46
C ARG A 263 23.07 -19.72 -2.73
N TRP A 264 22.18 -18.86 -2.24
CA TRP A 264 20.74 -18.94 -2.45
C TRP A 264 20.38 -18.83 -3.93
N LEU A 265 20.98 -17.89 -4.65
CA LEU A 265 20.67 -17.64 -6.06
C LEU A 265 21.08 -18.82 -6.95
N GLU A 266 22.19 -19.49 -6.64
CA GLU A 266 22.70 -20.66 -7.39
C GLU A 266 22.04 -21.99 -6.97
N ALA A 267 21.37 -22.03 -5.80
CA ALA A 267 20.88 -23.25 -5.19
C ALA A 267 19.62 -23.79 -5.85
N GLY A 268 19.56 -25.13 -5.99
CA GLY A 268 18.32 -25.84 -6.26
C GLY A 268 17.41 -25.94 -5.03
N ARG A 269 16.15 -26.38 -5.22
CA ARG A 269 15.10 -26.41 -4.18
C ARG A 269 15.54 -27.07 -2.86
N ALA A 270 16.23 -28.21 -2.91
CA ALA A 270 16.67 -28.94 -1.71
C ALA A 270 17.69 -28.14 -0.90
N GLU A 271 18.64 -27.49 -1.56
CA GLU A 271 19.63 -26.66 -0.89
C GLU A 271 19.01 -25.35 -0.39
N ARG A 272 18.08 -24.76 -1.14
CA ARG A 272 17.32 -23.58 -0.67
C ARG A 272 16.57 -23.86 0.64
N ARG A 273 16.01 -25.08 0.85
CA ARG A 273 15.40 -25.45 2.14
C ARG A 273 16.42 -25.43 3.29
N ARG A 274 17.67 -25.86 3.05
CA ARG A 274 18.74 -25.79 4.04
C ARG A 274 19.16 -24.35 4.33
N LEU A 275 19.28 -23.55 3.25
CA LEU A 275 19.65 -22.12 3.36
C LEU A 275 18.60 -21.30 4.10
N VAL A 276 17.31 -21.61 3.95
CA VAL A 276 16.26 -20.96 4.74
C VAL A 276 16.45 -21.27 6.22
N ALA A 277 16.64 -22.53 6.60
CA ALA A 277 16.89 -22.90 8.00
C ALA A 277 18.17 -22.27 8.54
N GLU A 278 19.24 -22.20 7.73
CA GLU A 278 20.47 -21.51 8.07
C GLU A 278 20.22 -20.00 8.30
N ALA A 279 19.47 -19.34 7.39
CA ALA A 279 19.15 -17.93 7.51
C ALA A 279 18.29 -17.63 8.76
N GLU A 280 17.30 -18.46 9.05
CA GLU A 280 16.44 -18.32 10.23
C GLU A 280 17.20 -18.48 11.55
N SER A 281 18.28 -19.27 11.57
CA SER A 281 19.12 -19.46 12.75
C SER A 281 20.13 -18.33 13.02
N ARG A 282 20.34 -17.44 12.02
CA ARG A 282 21.29 -16.33 12.15
C ARG A 282 20.66 -15.12 12.88
N PRO A 283 21.45 -14.27 13.51
CA PRO A 283 20.98 -12.99 14.02
C PRO A 283 20.36 -12.15 12.87
N LEU A 284 19.32 -11.38 13.20
CA LEU A 284 18.80 -10.39 12.28
C LEU A 284 19.86 -9.34 11.97
N PRO A 285 19.97 -8.87 10.71
CA PRO A 285 20.84 -7.76 10.39
C PRO A 285 20.33 -6.47 11.07
N SER A 286 21.22 -5.53 11.32
CA SER A 286 20.81 -4.18 11.65
C SER A 286 20.08 -3.53 10.47
N LEU A 287 19.24 -2.53 10.76
CA LEU A 287 18.58 -1.78 9.70
C LEU A 287 19.58 -1.12 8.74
N ALA A 288 20.73 -0.67 9.24
CA ALA A 288 21.78 -0.08 8.41
C ALA A 288 22.40 -1.09 7.42
N GLU A 289 22.67 -2.32 7.88
CA GLU A 289 23.16 -3.41 7.00
C GLU A 289 22.14 -3.78 5.93
N LEU A 290 20.87 -3.89 6.30
CA LEU A 290 19.81 -4.15 5.35
C LEU A 290 19.69 -3.03 4.32
N MET A 291 19.62 -1.78 4.75
CA MET A 291 19.52 -0.62 3.84
C MET A 291 20.73 -0.49 2.90
N ALA A 292 21.91 -0.87 3.33
CA ALA A 292 23.11 -0.90 2.48
C ALA A 292 23.05 -1.98 1.39
N ALA A 293 22.26 -3.05 1.59
CA ALA A 293 22.08 -4.13 0.64
C ALA A 293 20.97 -3.86 -0.41
N LEU A 294 20.11 -2.89 -0.16
CA LEU A 294 18.99 -2.56 -1.04
C LEU A 294 19.39 -1.55 -2.14
N PRO A 295 18.76 -1.57 -3.34
CA PRO A 295 17.66 -2.45 -3.73
C PRO A 295 18.18 -3.86 -4.08
N GLU A 296 17.61 -4.89 -3.47
CA GLU A 296 17.89 -6.29 -3.75
C GLU A 296 16.55 -6.99 -4.07
N THR A 297 16.34 -7.31 -5.34
CA THR A 297 15.06 -7.81 -5.85
C THR A 297 15.11 -9.26 -6.32
N GLU A 298 16.25 -9.95 -6.15
CA GLU A 298 16.39 -11.37 -6.53
C GLU A 298 16.01 -12.31 -5.38
N VAL A 299 16.13 -11.84 -4.13
CA VAL A 299 15.64 -12.52 -2.92
C VAL A 299 14.30 -11.93 -2.53
N GLU A 300 13.24 -12.38 -3.19
CA GLU A 300 11.89 -11.84 -3.09
C GLU A 300 10.81 -12.92 -3.16
N TRP A 301 9.56 -12.51 -2.97
CA TRP A 301 8.38 -13.30 -3.27
C TRP A 301 7.82 -12.85 -4.63
N PHE A 302 7.70 -13.78 -5.56
CA PHE A 302 7.31 -13.52 -6.95
C PHE A 302 5.91 -14.03 -7.21
N TYR A 303 5.02 -13.14 -7.60
CA TYR A 303 3.63 -13.46 -7.95
C TYR A 303 3.21 -12.75 -9.22
N SER A 304 2.33 -13.41 -9.97
CA SER A 304 1.58 -12.79 -11.05
C SER A 304 0.39 -12.01 -10.50
N ALA A 305 -0.14 -11.05 -11.28
CA ALA A 305 -1.33 -10.32 -10.88
C ALA A 305 -2.56 -11.24 -10.76
N ARG A 306 -2.58 -12.35 -11.54
CA ARG A 306 -3.64 -13.36 -11.45
C ARG A 306 -3.59 -14.11 -10.13
N GLU A 307 -2.44 -14.64 -9.75
CA GLU A 307 -2.24 -15.33 -8.48
C GLU A 307 -2.59 -14.43 -7.28
N LEU A 308 -2.17 -13.16 -7.33
CA LEU A 308 -2.53 -12.19 -6.30
C LEU A 308 -4.05 -11.94 -6.24
N CYS A 309 -4.73 -11.86 -7.38
CA CYS A 309 -6.18 -11.70 -7.41
C CYS A 309 -6.92 -12.92 -6.87
N GLU A 310 -6.46 -14.14 -7.15
CA GLU A 310 -7.02 -15.37 -6.58
C GLU A 310 -6.94 -15.35 -5.06
N LEU A 311 -5.76 -15.04 -4.52
CA LEU A 311 -5.52 -14.94 -3.08
C LEU A 311 -6.33 -13.79 -2.42
N ALA A 312 -6.39 -12.63 -3.07
CA ALA A 312 -7.12 -11.48 -2.53
C ALA A 312 -8.65 -11.70 -2.53
N LEU A 313 -9.19 -12.40 -3.54
CA LEU A 313 -10.60 -12.77 -3.57
C LEU A 313 -10.95 -13.77 -2.46
N ARG A 314 -10.04 -14.70 -2.11
CA ARG A 314 -10.18 -15.57 -0.94
C ARG A 314 -10.07 -14.78 0.37
N ALA A 315 -9.26 -13.74 0.42
CA ALA A 315 -9.12 -12.90 1.61
C ALA A 315 -10.42 -12.18 2.02
N LEU A 316 -11.43 -12.08 1.14
CA LEU A 316 -12.77 -11.57 1.46
C LEU A 316 -13.53 -12.47 2.45
N ASP A 317 -13.09 -13.72 2.66
CA ASP A 317 -13.73 -14.66 3.59
C ASP A 317 -13.48 -14.31 5.07
N THR A 318 -12.65 -13.28 5.34
CA THR A 318 -12.46 -12.74 6.69
C THR A 318 -12.50 -11.21 6.71
N PRO A 319 -13.17 -10.60 7.70
CA PRO A 319 -13.17 -9.15 7.86
C PRO A 319 -11.80 -8.57 8.24
N LEU A 320 -10.87 -9.41 8.73
CA LEU A 320 -9.53 -8.98 9.15
C LEU A 320 -8.70 -8.45 7.97
N SER A 321 -8.94 -8.92 6.75
CA SER A 321 -8.29 -8.44 5.53
C SER A 321 -8.71 -7.03 5.11
N GLY A 322 -9.86 -6.56 5.62
CA GLY A 322 -10.41 -5.25 5.32
C GLY A 322 -10.16 -4.20 6.41
N ILE A 323 -9.42 -4.50 7.49
CA ILE A 323 -9.08 -3.52 8.53
C ILE A 323 -8.35 -2.32 7.92
N ASN A 324 -7.40 -2.58 7.03
CA ASN A 324 -6.78 -1.58 6.18
C ASN A 324 -7.38 -1.70 4.77
N PRO A 325 -8.17 -0.74 4.27
CA PRO A 325 -8.76 -0.82 2.95
C PRO A 325 -7.82 -0.37 1.82
N GLY A 326 -6.57 0.00 2.13
CA GLY A 326 -5.65 0.57 1.17
C GLY A 326 -6.18 1.90 0.60
N LEU A 327 -6.25 2.00 -0.73
CA LEU A 327 -6.78 3.17 -1.42
C LEU A 327 -8.28 3.07 -1.75
N ALA A 328 -8.93 1.96 -1.41
CA ALA A 328 -10.36 1.80 -1.63
C ALA A 328 -11.17 2.63 -0.61
N ARG A 329 -12.16 3.39 -1.09
CA ARG A 329 -13.14 4.04 -0.21
C ARG A 329 -14.09 3.00 0.36
N ARG A 330 -14.01 2.77 1.68
CA ARG A 330 -14.80 1.72 2.36
C ARG A 330 -16.31 1.88 2.11
N GLU A 331 -16.80 3.11 2.10
CA GLU A 331 -18.22 3.44 1.92
C GLU A 331 -18.75 3.09 0.52
N ALA A 332 -17.83 2.98 -0.43
CA ALA A 332 -18.17 2.61 -1.79
C ALA A 332 -18.39 1.10 -1.96
N TRP A 333 -18.02 0.25 -1.03
CA TRP A 333 -17.98 -1.19 -1.19
C TRP A 333 -18.62 -1.93 -0.01
N LYS A 334 -19.34 -3.02 -0.28
CA LYS A 334 -19.87 -3.90 0.76
C LYS A 334 -18.77 -4.61 1.53
N GLN A 335 -17.72 -5.03 0.82
CA GLN A 335 -16.54 -5.65 1.42
C GLN A 335 -15.28 -5.18 0.69
N VAL A 336 -14.18 -5.09 1.43
CA VAL A 336 -12.86 -4.76 0.93
C VAL A 336 -11.87 -5.73 1.59
N ALA A 337 -10.98 -6.33 0.79
CA ALA A 337 -9.79 -7.00 1.26
C ALA A 337 -8.59 -6.35 0.57
N PHE A 338 -7.56 -6.01 1.32
CA PHE A 338 -6.39 -5.32 0.80
C PHE A 338 -5.09 -5.90 1.36
N LYS A 339 -4.09 -6.01 0.50
CA LYS A 339 -2.71 -6.17 0.90
C LYS A 339 -1.78 -5.52 -0.11
N GLY A 340 -0.91 -4.66 0.36
CA GLY A 340 0.18 -4.10 -0.42
C GLY A 340 1.53 -4.64 0.02
N GLY A 341 2.55 -4.40 -0.82
CA GLY A 341 3.94 -4.64 -0.52
C GLY A 341 4.82 -3.58 -1.16
N SER A 342 5.82 -3.12 -0.43
CA SER A 342 6.78 -2.14 -0.93
C SER A 342 8.14 -2.33 -0.27
N GLU A 343 9.17 -2.12 -1.07
CA GLU A 343 10.55 -1.93 -0.67
C GLU A 343 11.30 -1.22 -1.81
N PRO A 344 12.53 -0.78 -1.62
CA PRO A 344 13.28 -0.13 -2.69
C PRO A 344 13.30 -0.96 -3.97
N GLY A 345 12.73 -0.42 -5.04
CA GLY A 345 12.61 -1.10 -6.34
C GLY A 345 11.36 -1.97 -6.53
N VAL A 346 10.52 -2.15 -5.51
CA VAL A 346 9.33 -3.02 -5.53
C VAL A 346 8.12 -2.29 -4.99
N LEU A 347 7.02 -2.28 -5.75
CA LEU A 347 5.74 -1.73 -5.30
C LEU A 347 4.59 -2.58 -5.83
N ASN A 348 3.74 -3.06 -4.94
CA ASN A 348 2.52 -3.80 -5.25
C ASN A 348 1.34 -3.26 -4.44
N LEU A 349 0.18 -3.19 -5.08
CA LEU A 349 -1.11 -3.04 -4.42
C LEU A 349 -2.08 -4.09 -4.97
N THR A 350 -2.78 -4.77 -4.08
CA THR A 350 -3.76 -5.79 -4.43
C THR A 350 -5.01 -5.59 -3.58
N THR A 351 -6.16 -5.37 -4.23
CA THR A 351 -7.44 -5.10 -3.57
C THR A 351 -8.52 -5.99 -4.17
N ALA A 352 -9.23 -6.74 -3.35
CA ALA A 352 -10.47 -7.40 -3.72
C ALA A 352 -11.66 -6.66 -3.11
N LEU A 353 -12.76 -6.58 -3.84
CA LEU A 353 -13.91 -5.74 -3.53
C LEU A 353 -15.21 -6.50 -3.83
N VAL A 354 -16.24 -6.21 -3.05
CA VAL A 354 -17.62 -6.66 -3.32
C VAL A 354 -18.52 -5.43 -3.35
N ASP A 355 -19.31 -5.27 -4.41
CA ASP A 355 -20.29 -4.19 -4.49
C ASP A 355 -21.63 -4.54 -3.80
N ALA A 356 -22.57 -3.59 -3.80
CA ALA A 356 -23.89 -3.78 -3.17
C ALA A 356 -24.72 -4.88 -3.86
N ALA A 357 -24.51 -5.13 -5.15
CA ALA A 357 -25.17 -6.18 -5.93
C ALA A 357 -24.53 -7.57 -5.72
N GLY A 358 -23.37 -7.63 -5.03
CA GLY A 358 -22.64 -8.87 -4.78
C GLY A 358 -21.60 -9.22 -5.85
N SER A 359 -21.40 -8.38 -6.89
CA SER A 359 -20.33 -8.59 -7.85
C SER A 359 -18.96 -8.45 -7.19
N ARG A 360 -18.05 -9.35 -7.56
CA ARG A 360 -16.70 -9.42 -7.00
C ARG A 360 -15.68 -8.84 -7.97
N TYR A 361 -14.85 -7.95 -7.47
CA TYR A 361 -13.80 -7.31 -8.26
C TYR A 361 -12.43 -7.60 -7.63
N CYS A 362 -11.40 -7.64 -8.47
CA CYS A 362 -10.02 -7.57 -8.00
C CYS A 362 -9.21 -6.59 -8.85
N VAL A 363 -8.38 -5.81 -8.19
CA VAL A 363 -7.35 -4.99 -8.82
C VAL A 363 -6.02 -5.43 -8.24
N ALA A 364 -5.09 -5.88 -9.08
CA ALA A 364 -3.71 -6.17 -8.71
C ALA A 364 -2.79 -5.41 -9.65
N ALA A 365 -1.87 -4.63 -9.10
CA ALA A 365 -0.85 -3.93 -9.86
C ALA A 365 0.49 -4.05 -9.16
N THR A 366 1.55 -4.30 -9.95
CA THR A 366 2.94 -4.34 -9.47
C THR A 366 3.82 -3.52 -10.40
N TRP A 367 4.80 -2.83 -9.81
CA TRP A 367 5.82 -2.11 -10.54
C TRP A 367 7.18 -2.35 -9.91
N ASN A 368 8.11 -2.92 -10.68
CA ASN A 368 9.49 -3.13 -10.26
C ASN A 368 10.42 -2.27 -11.13
N THR A 369 11.09 -1.32 -10.50
CA THR A 369 12.05 -0.40 -11.13
C THR A 369 12.91 0.29 -10.07
N ALA A 370 14.14 0.64 -10.40
CA ALA A 370 15.00 1.42 -9.51
C ALA A 370 14.46 2.86 -9.30
N ASP A 371 13.74 3.40 -10.27
CA ASP A 371 13.22 4.76 -10.27
C ASP A 371 11.69 4.75 -10.04
N LEU A 372 11.25 4.32 -8.85
CA LEU A 372 9.84 4.30 -8.48
C LEU A 372 9.30 5.71 -8.23
N ASP A 373 8.25 6.10 -8.97
CA ASP A 373 7.36 7.20 -8.62
C ASP A 373 6.11 6.64 -7.91
N GLU A 374 6.21 6.49 -6.61
CA GLU A 374 5.13 5.95 -5.78
C GLU A 374 3.84 6.78 -5.91
N ASN A 375 3.95 8.12 -6.05
CA ASN A 375 2.79 8.99 -6.19
C ASN A 375 2.06 8.73 -7.51
N ALA A 376 2.79 8.55 -8.62
CA ALA A 376 2.20 8.19 -9.90
C ALA A 376 1.50 6.82 -9.81
N PHE A 377 2.11 5.84 -9.14
CA PHE A 377 1.52 4.51 -8.96
C PHE A 377 0.25 4.56 -8.10
N TYR A 378 0.32 5.18 -6.91
CA TYR A 378 -0.84 5.33 -6.04
C TYR A 378 -1.96 6.12 -6.70
N GLY A 379 -1.62 7.18 -7.42
CA GLY A 379 -2.58 7.99 -8.17
C GLY A 379 -3.31 7.17 -9.23
N LEU A 380 -2.58 6.42 -10.05
CA LEU A 380 -3.17 5.56 -11.09
C LEU A 380 -4.02 4.44 -10.50
N TYR A 381 -3.52 3.76 -9.46
CA TYR A 381 -4.25 2.69 -8.79
C TYR A 381 -5.54 3.19 -8.15
N GLY A 382 -5.48 4.32 -7.43
CA GLY A 382 -6.64 4.97 -6.85
C GLY A 382 -7.68 5.36 -7.91
N ALA A 383 -7.23 5.88 -9.06
CA ALA A 383 -8.11 6.23 -10.18
C ALA A 383 -8.82 5.00 -10.79
N VAL A 384 -8.15 3.83 -10.82
CA VAL A 384 -8.78 2.55 -11.22
C VAL A 384 -9.90 2.19 -10.25
N LEU A 385 -9.64 2.24 -8.94
CA LEU A 385 -10.65 1.94 -7.91
C LEU A 385 -11.84 2.90 -7.97
N GLU A 386 -11.59 4.20 -8.16
CA GLU A 386 -12.64 5.22 -8.32
C GLU A 386 -13.47 4.99 -9.59
N ARG A 387 -12.82 4.61 -10.69
CA ARG A 387 -13.52 4.28 -11.93
C ARG A 387 -14.46 3.10 -11.76
N LEU A 388 -13.98 2.02 -11.12
CA LEU A 388 -14.83 0.87 -10.80
C LEU A 388 -15.99 1.24 -9.88
N ALA A 389 -15.77 2.12 -8.89
CA ALA A 389 -16.81 2.58 -7.99
C ALA A 389 -17.93 3.38 -8.70
N ARG A 390 -17.60 4.10 -9.78
CA ARG A 390 -18.56 4.90 -10.57
C ARG A 390 -19.33 4.08 -11.62
N GLU A 391 -18.75 3.02 -12.16
CA GLU A 391 -19.34 2.19 -13.22
C GLU A 391 -20.28 1.09 -12.69
N ARG A 392 -20.53 1.08 -11.39
CA ARG A 392 -21.49 0.15 -10.79
C ARG A 392 -22.93 0.53 -11.15
N PRO A 393 -23.83 -0.44 -11.39
CA PRO A 393 -25.25 -0.18 -11.60
C PRO A 393 -25.90 0.41 -10.34
#